data_59aa78ec55139bb3552914797fb395bd
#
_entry.id   59aa78ec55139bb3552914797fb395bd
#
_cell.length_a   1.000
_cell.length_b   1.000
_cell.length_c   1.000
_cell.angle_alpha   90.00
_cell.angle_beta   90.00
_cell.angle_gamma   90.00
#
_symmetry.space_group_name_H-M   'P 1'
#
loop_
_entity.id
_entity.type
_entity.pdbx_description
1 polymer ?
#
loop_
_entity_poly.entity_id
_entity_poly.type
_entity_poly.pdbx_seq_one_letter_code
_entity_poly.pdbx_strand_id
1 'polypeptide(L)'
;MKTAIFKKPGLIAVEDHPKPTIQQPTDAVMRVVRACVCGSDLWYYRGDSEHGQDAIGHEAIGVVEEIGDDVTTMKPGDLVIVPFAFSDNTCPHCENGVQTA
;
A
#
# COMPACT_ATOMS: atom_id res chain seq x y z
N MET A 1 -7.99 -2.14 13.41
CA MET A 1 -6.55 -2.38 13.45
C MET A 1 -5.80 -1.08 13.72
N LYS A 2 -4.55 -1.14 14.18
CA LYS A 2 -3.72 0.06 14.37
C LYS A 2 -3.17 0.51 13.01
N THR A 3 -3.28 1.81 12.73
CA THR A 3 -2.85 2.41 11.46
C THR A 3 -2.13 3.73 11.75
N ALA A 4 -1.02 3.98 11.04
CA ALA A 4 -0.34 5.27 11.08
C ALA A 4 -1.12 6.27 10.21
N ILE A 5 -1.57 7.36 10.82
CA ILE A 5 -2.38 8.40 10.16
C ILE A 5 -1.61 9.71 10.16
N PHE A 6 -1.44 10.29 8.99
CA PHE A 6 -0.95 11.65 8.86
C PHE A 6 -2.05 12.64 9.28
N LYS A 7 -1.75 13.51 10.21
CA LYS A 7 -2.71 14.52 10.71
C LYS A 7 -2.40 15.91 10.15
N LYS A 8 -1.14 16.28 10.15
CA LYS A 8 -0.60 17.55 9.63
C LYS A 8 0.94 17.49 9.65
N PRO A 9 1.62 18.44 9.04
CA PRO A 9 3.07 18.55 9.17
C PRO A 9 3.52 18.49 10.64
N GLY A 10 4.51 17.63 10.89
CA GLY A 10 5.05 17.36 12.22
C GLY A 10 4.21 16.43 13.11
N LEU A 11 3.09 15.88 12.60
CA LEU A 11 2.23 15.02 13.41
C LEU A 11 1.71 13.80 12.63
N ILE A 12 2.17 12.63 13.01
CA ILE A 12 1.61 11.33 12.64
C ILE A 12 1.12 10.65 13.93
N ALA A 13 -0.08 10.11 13.91
CA ALA A 13 -0.68 9.43 15.05
C ALA A 13 -0.99 7.97 14.70
N VAL A 14 -0.99 7.10 15.71
CA VAL A 14 -1.46 5.71 15.56
C VAL A 14 -2.90 5.65 16.06
N GLU A 15 -3.81 5.33 15.17
CA GLU A 15 -5.25 5.29 15.45
C GLU A 15 -5.84 3.92 15.10
N ASP A 16 -7.02 3.65 15.66
CA ASP A 16 -7.79 2.45 15.31
C ASP A 16 -8.60 2.70 14.03
N HIS A 17 -8.35 1.86 13.04
CA HIS A 17 -9.09 1.86 11.78
C HIS A 17 -9.75 0.49 11.54
N PRO A 18 -10.85 0.44 10.78
CA PRO A 18 -11.40 -0.82 10.29
C PRO A 18 -10.34 -1.65 9.56
N LYS A 19 -10.46 -2.96 9.60
CA LYS A 19 -9.67 -3.82 8.71
C LYS A 19 -10.11 -3.58 7.26
N PRO A 20 -9.16 -3.55 6.30
CA PRO A 20 -9.51 -3.53 4.89
C PRO A 20 -10.25 -4.82 4.51
N THR A 21 -11.11 -4.72 3.52
CA THR A 21 -11.84 -5.84 2.91
C THR A 21 -11.72 -5.76 1.40
N ILE A 22 -11.90 -6.87 0.71
CA ILE A 22 -11.95 -6.92 -0.76
C ILE A 22 -13.07 -5.99 -1.24
N GLN A 23 -12.75 -5.04 -2.10
CA GLN A 23 -13.69 -4.09 -2.71
C GLN A 23 -13.89 -4.40 -4.20
N GLN A 24 -12.84 -4.88 -4.87
CA GLN A 24 -12.85 -5.24 -6.27
C GLN A 24 -12.37 -6.68 -6.46
N PRO A 25 -12.78 -7.37 -7.53
CA PRO A 25 -12.32 -8.74 -7.80
C PRO A 25 -10.79 -8.87 -7.96
N THR A 26 -10.12 -7.77 -8.25
CA THR A 26 -8.66 -7.68 -8.42
C THR A 26 -7.89 -7.35 -7.15
N ASP A 27 -8.59 -7.13 -6.02
CA ASP A 27 -7.94 -6.78 -4.75
C ASP A 27 -7.32 -7.99 -4.05
N ALA A 28 -6.31 -7.70 -3.23
CA ALA A 28 -5.78 -8.64 -2.26
C ALA A 28 -5.63 -7.95 -0.90
N VAL A 29 -5.94 -8.66 0.16
CA VAL A 29 -5.70 -8.23 1.55
C VAL A 29 -4.55 -9.02 2.12
N MET A 30 -3.55 -8.31 2.64
CA MET A 30 -2.42 -8.93 3.31
C MET A 30 -2.31 -8.52 4.77
N ARG A 31 -1.80 -9.41 5.60
CA ARG A 31 -1.38 -9.13 6.96
C ARG A 31 0.07 -8.67 6.95
N VAL A 32 0.30 -7.41 7.29
CA VAL A 32 1.64 -6.82 7.34
C VAL A 32 2.49 -7.51 8.41
N VAL A 33 3.68 -7.95 8.03
CA VAL A 33 4.70 -8.55 8.91
C VAL A 33 5.75 -7.51 9.27
N ARG A 34 6.17 -6.67 8.32
CA ARG A 34 7.09 -5.56 8.49
C ARG A 34 6.70 -4.41 7.56
N ALA A 35 6.97 -3.20 8.01
CA ALA A 35 6.85 -2.00 7.20
C ALA A 35 8.07 -1.11 7.47
N CYS A 36 8.40 -0.26 6.50
CA CYS A 36 9.47 0.72 6.60
C CYS A 36 8.91 2.12 6.42
N VAL A 37 9.70 3.11 6.84
CA VAL A 37 9.45 4.51 6.52
C VAL A 37 10.33 4.86 5.31
N CYS A 38 9.71 5.30 4.23
CA CYS A 38 10.41 5.82 3.06
C CYS A 38 10.84 7.28 3.29
N GLY A 39 11.92 7.69 2.64
CA GLY A 39 12.33 9.10 2.63
C GLY A 39 11.25 10.04 2.07
N SER A 40 10.40 9.57 1.16
CA SER A 40 9.29 10.35 0.60
C SER A 40 8.16 10.63 1.62
N ASP A 41 7.97 9.80 2.62
CA ASP A 41 7.03 10.05 3.72
C ASP A 41 7.40 11.32 4.51
N LEU A 42 8.72 11.63 4.53
CA LEU A 42 9.23 12.79 5.24
C LEU A 42 8.87 14.11 4.55
N TRP A 43 8.60 14.11 3.25
CA TRP A 43 8.13 15.30 2.56
C TRP A 43 6.79 15.78 3.11
N TYR A 44 5.87 14.84 3.32
CA TYR A 44 4.58 15.15 3.97
C TYR A 44 4.78 15.58 5.42
N TYR A 45 5.61 14.83 6.16
CA TYR A 45 5.88 15.13 7.57
C TYR A 45 6.50 16.52 7.77
N ARG A 46 7.35 16.97 6.86
CA ARG A 46 7.98 18.30 6.88
C ARG A 46 7.09 19.40 6.33
N GLY A 47 6.03 19.06 5.61
CA GLY A 47 5.16 20.00 4.93
C GLY A 47 5.68 20.46 3.55
N ASP A 48 6.64 19.71 2.98
CA ASP A 48 7.20 19.97 1.65
C ASP A 48 6.23 19.53 0.53
N SER A 49 5.30 18.66 0.85
CA SER A 49 4.24 18.17 -0.04
C SER A 49 2.94 18.01 0.72
N GLU A 50 1.82 18.20 0.02
CA GLU A 50 0.48 18.01 0.57
C GLU A 50 0.14 16.54 0.73
N HIS A 51 -0.53 16.19 1.82
CA HIS A 51 -1.13 14.89 2.07
C HIS A 51 -2.43 15.08 2.84
N GLY A 52 -3.46 14.32 2.49
CA GLY A 52 -4.71 14.29 3.24
C GLY A 52 -4.53 13.73 4.66
N GLN A 53 -5.52 13.94 5.52
CA GLN A 53 -5.55 13.33 6.85
C GLN A 53 -5.95 11.85 6.72
N ASP A 54 -5.04 11.02 6.27
CA ASP A 54 -5.29 9.62 5.91
C ASP A 54 -4.08 8.75 6.28
N ALA A 55 -4.18 7.45 6.00
CA ALA A 55 -3.10 6.49 6.22
C ALA A 55 -1.85 6.88 5.45
N ILE A 56 -0.69 6.71 6.08
CA ILE A 56 0.62 7.02 5.49
C ILE A 56 1.51 5.78 5.53
N GLY A 57 2.39 5.67 4.55
CA GLY A 57 3.32 4.56 4.37
C GLY A 57 2.97 3.72 3.14
N HIS A 58 3.99 3.28 2.42
CA HIS A 58 3.84 2.56 1.16
C HIS A 58 4.89 1.45 0.97
N GLU A 59 5.62 1.09 2.02
CA GLU A 59 6.62 0.02 1.99
C GLU A 59 6.25 -1.04 3.02
N ALA A 60 5.83 -2.20 2.55
CA ALA A 60 5.45 -3.30 3.43
C ALA A 60 5.83 -4.66 2.85
N ILE A 61 6.07 -5.62 3.74
CA ILE A 61 6.10 -7.04 3.44
C ILE A 61 5.05 -7.73 4.31
N GLY A 62 4.30 -8.64 3.74
CA GLY A 62 3.22 -9.31 4.45
C GLY A 62 2.83 -10.64 3.84
N VAL A 63 1.91 -11.31 4.50
CA VAL A 63 1.33 -12.57 4.06
C VAL A 63 -0.08 -12.31 3.55
N VAL A 64 -0.37 -12.78 2.36
CA VAL A 64 -1.72 -12.69 1.76
C VAL A 64 -2.72 -13.44 2.63
N GLU A 65 -3.80 -12.79 3.02
CA GLU A 65 -4.91 -13.38 3.79
C GLU A 65 -6.12 -13.67 2.91
N GLU A 66 -6.49 -12.73 2.03
CA GLU A 66 -7.64 -12.84 1.14
C GLU A 66 -7.29 -12.32 -0.26
N ILE A 67 -7.94 -12.86 -1.27
CA ILE A 67 -7.83 -12.39 -2.65
C ILE A 67 -9.22 -12.30 -3.27
N GLY A 68 -9.41 -11.38 -4.20
CA GLY A 68 -10.58 -11.33 -5.08
C GLY A 68 -10.52 -12.41 -6.16
N ASP A 69 -11.66 -12.65 -6.80
CA ASP A 69 -11.84 -13.78 -7.73
C ASP A 69 -10.96 -13.68 -8.99
N ASP A 70 -10.56 -12.46 -9.38
CA ASP A 70 -9.73 -12.19 -10.56
C ASP A 70 -8.22 -12.17 -10.26
N VAL A 71 -7.82 -12.34 -9.00
CA VAL A 71 -6.40 -12.41 -8.61
C VAL A 71 -5.84 -13.78 -8.94
N THR A 72 -4.92 -13.85 -9.91
CA THR A 72 -4.31 -15.10 -10.39
C THR A 72 -2.81 -15.21 -10.10
N THR A 73 -2.17 -14.12 -9.66
CA THR A 73 -0.71 -14.03 -9.49
C THR A 73 -0.23 -14.42 -8.10
N MET A 74 -1.15 -14.52 -7.13
CA MET A 74 -0.85 -14.87 -5.75
C MET A 74 -2.01 -15.63 -5.11
N LYS A 75 -1.78 -16.25 -3.97
CA LYS A 75 -2.79 -16.96 -3.19
C LYS A 75 -2.62 -16.71 -1.68
N PRO A 76 -3.67 -16.94 -0.87
CA PRO A 76 -3.56 -16.88 0.59
C PRO A 76 -2.39 -17.73 1.10
N GLY A 77 -1.60 -17.17 2.01
CA GLY A 77 -0.39 -17.76 2.55
C GLY A 77 0.91 -17.33 1.85
N ASP A 78 0.85 -16.74 0.68
CA ASP A 78 2.05 -16.25 -0.01
C ASP A 78 2.65 -15.04 0.72
N LEU A 79 3.99 -15.00 0.80
CA LEU A 79 4.73 -13.85 1.26
C LEU A 79 4.89 -12.87 0.09
N VAL A 80 4.45 -11.64 0.27
CA VAL A 80 4.47 -10.61 -0.76
C VAL A 80 5.17 -9.34 -0.28
N ILE A 81 5.76 -8.63 -1.21
CA ILE A 81 6.36 -7.31 -1.00
C ILE A 81 5.51 -6.28 -1.75
N VAL A 82 5.17 -5.18 -1.07
CA VAL A 82 4.51 -4.02 -1.69
C VAL A 82 5.60 -3.00 -2.00
N PRO A 83 6.01 -2.86 -3.28
CA PRO A 83 7.02 -1.89 -3.68
C PRO A 83 6.44 -0.48 -3.76
N PHE A 84 7.32 0.51 -3.85
CA PHE A 84 6.92 1.91 -4.08
C PHE A 84 6.16 2.10 -5.40
N ALA A 85 6.69 1.55 -6.49
CA ALA A 85 6.05 1.62 -7.79
C ALA A 85 5.05 0.47 -7.96
N PHE A 86 3.89 0.77 -8.50
CA PHE A 86 2.88 -0.23 -8.84
C PHE A 86 2.37 -0.02 -10.27
N SER A 87 1.85 -1.08 -10.86
CA SER A 87 1.26 -1.05 -12.20
C SER A 87 0.08 -2.00 -12.28
N ASP A 88 -0.84 -1.72 -13.17
CA ASP A 88 -2.02 -2.56 -13.43
C ASP A 88 -1.76 -3.69 -14.43
N ASN A 89 -0.59 -3.69 -15.09
CA ASN A 89 -0.18 -4.61 -16.14
C ASN A 89 -1.07 -4.62 -17.40
N THR A 90 -1.95 -3.64 -17.54
CA THR A 90 -2.94 -3.58 -18.66
C THR A 90 -2.79 -2.36 -19.55
N CYS A 91 -2.06 -1.34 -19.12
CA CYS A 91 -1.82 -0.15 -19.92
C CYS A 91 -0.78 -0.41 -21.04
N PRO A 92 -0.72 0.42 -22.10
CA PRO A 92 0.23 0.25 -23.20
C PRO A 92 1.70 0.19 -22.77
N HIS A 93 2.08 0.89 -21.69
CA HIS A 93 3.44 0.82 -21.16
C HIS A 93 3.72 -0.55 -20.54
N CYS A 94 2.78 -1.09 -19.78
CA CYS A 94 2.89 -2.42 -19.17
C CYS A 94 2.98 -3.52 -20.23
N GLU A 95 2.18 -3.45 -21.29
CA GLU A 95 2.19 -4.40 -22.41
C GLU A 95 3.53 -4.39 -23.16
N ASN A 96 4.25 -3.27 -23.17
CA ASN A 96 5.58 -3.13 -23.75
C ASN A 96 6.72 -3.40 -22.74
N GLY A 97 6.42 -3.88 -21.53
CA GLY A 97 7.43 -4.21 -20.50
C GLY A 97 8.03 -3.01 -19.78
N VAL A 98 7.33 -1.87 -19.77
CA VAL A 98 7.78 -0.62 -19.14
C VAL A 98 6.79 -0.24 -18.02
N GLN A 99 6.71 -1.08 -16.98
CA GLN A 99 5.72 -0.95 -15.91
C GLN A 99 5.90 0.28 -15.02
N THR A 100 7.04 0.93 -15.05
CA THR A 100 7.37 2.09 -14.21
C THR A 100 7.41 3.43 -14.97
N ALA A 101 6.98 3.42 -16.23
CA ALA A 101 6.98 4.63 -17.06
C ALA A 101 5.70 5.44 -16.92
#